data_b1473832e69b516f2c311bd6f6c3f82d
#
_entry.id   b1473832e69b516f2c311bd6f6c3f82d
#
_cell.length_a   1.000
_cell.length_b   1.000
_cell.length_c   1.000
_cell.angle_alpha   90.00
_cell.angle_beta   90.00
_cell.angle_gamma   90.00
#
_symmetry.space_group_name_H-M   'P 1'
#
loop_
_entity.id
_entity.type
_entity.pdbx_description
1 polymer ?
#
loop_
_entity_poly.entity_id
_entity_poly.type
_entity_poly.pdbx_seq_one_letter_code
_entity_poly.pdbx_strand_id
1 'polypeptide(L)'
;MSWRMHPTHIGRVYAGLAKVISVSDPISSSISATLPLGFRWSAVRTGIKASGKPDLALAACDSPAEAGVLYTSNQVVAAPIIVGRRHLAATGGKVSGVVVNAGNANCATGEPGIEACHKSCVAVADTFGCVFDEIFPSSTGIIGVPLPVEKLIAAVPIAKAALGSQPESAEAFATAILTTDTKLKVAQESFTIDGKTVNLFGCCKGAGMIGPQLVPHATMLVYLFTDLGACSEHLTAMLAAATKTSFDCISIDGDMSTNDTVLLLASGKSGVAAQGDAVPAFEAALQRVCDSLAYKIVDDGEGVTHVVTLEISGAESQGDAMAIARTIATSPLCKTAWSSADPNWGRLLAAAGRAGVAFDPAQALIHIGGLPVFEYGVRAERFDEAATHAAMSQREYTIAIHMGRGPGRARFVTCDLTHEYVSINADYST
;
A
#
# COMPACT_ATOMS: atom_id res chain seq x y z
N MET A 1 -1.83 13.43 -48.09
CA MET A 1 -1.43 14.67 -47.41
C MET A 1 -0.61 14.29 -46.19
N SER A 2 0.72 14.45 -46.29
CA SER A 2 1.66 14.05 -45.24
C SER A 2 1.82 15.21 -44.25
N TRP A 3 1.25 15.08 -43.07
CA TRP A 3 1.55 15.97 -41.96
C TRP A 3 2.82 15.48 -41.26
N ARG A 4 3.96 16.06 -41.58
CA ARG A 4 5.19 15.95 -40.78
C ARG A 4 5.10 16.99 -39.66
N MET A 5 4.95 16.56 -38.40
CA MET A 5 5.11 17.44 -37.25
C MET A 5 6.57 17.89 -37.12
N HIS A 6 6.80 19.15 -36.85
CA HIS A 6 8.10 19.78 -36.74
C HIS A 6 8.82 19.27 -35.45
N PRO A 7 10.14 19.04 -35.45
CA PRO A 7 10.92 18.51 -34.32
C PRO A 7 10.86 19.36 -33.04
N THR A 8 10.42 20.61 -33.11
CA THR A 8 10.32 21.53 -31.96
C THR A 8 9.17 21.19 -30.95
N HIS A 9 8.22 20.34 -31.33
CA HIS A 9 7.15 19.92 -30.41
C HIS A 9 7.58 18.77 -29.49
N ILE A 10 8.54 17.96 -29.87
CA ILE A 10 9.04 16.81 -29.12
C ILE A 10 9.73 17.27 -27.83
N GLY A 11 10.52 18.33 -27.87
CA GLY A 11 11.23 18.87 -26.69
C GLY A 11 10.32 19.42 -25.59
N ARG A 12 9.09 19.86 -25.92
CA ARG A 12 8.13 20.39 -24.92
C ARG A 12 7.32 19.32 -24.21
N VAL A 13 7.08 18.16 -24.81
CA VAL A 13 6.40 17.03 -24.16
C VAL A 13 7.29 16.43 -23.07
N TYR A 14 8.60 16.39 -23.28
CA TYR A 14 9.56 15.85 -22.31
C TYR A 14 10.00 16.82 -21.22
N ALA A 15 9.97 18.14 -21.46
CA ALA A 15 10.27 19.13 -20.43
C ALA A 15 9.25 19.17 -19.27
N GLY A 16 8.05 18.60 -19.46
CA GLY A 16 7.03 18.44 -18.42
C GLY A 16 7.13 17.12 -17.62
N LEU A 17 7.91 16.14 -18.09
CA LEU A 17 8.11 14.84 -17.46
C LEU A 17 9.29 14.82 -16.47
N ALA A 18 10.16 15.83 -16.51
CA ALA A 18 11.43 15.87 -15.76
C ALA A 18 11.33 16.44 -14.33
N LYS A 19 10.14 16.47 -13.69
CA LYS A 19 10.06 16.50 -12.24
C LYS A 19 9.80 15.08 -11.71
N VAL A 20 10.76 14.20 -11.93
CA VAL A 20 10.96 13.03 -11.11
C VAL A 20 11.19 13.54 -9.70
N ILE A 21 10.26 13.28 -8.79
CA ILE A 21 10.58 13.25 -7.37
C ILE A 21 11.57 12.09 -7.26
N SER A 22 12.87 12.43 -7.32
CA SER A 22 13.89 11.47 -6.93
C SER A 22 13.62 11.15 -5.47
N VAL A 23 13.25 9.92 -5.17
CA VAL A 23 13.35 9.37 -3.82
C VAL A 23 14.86 9.23 -3.57
N SER A 24 15.52 10.37 -3.26
CA SER A 24 16.98 10.48 -3.19
C SER A 24 17.54 10.41 -1.78
N ASP A 25 16.74 9.94 -0.80
CA ASP A 25 17.30 9.61 0.51
C ASP A 25 17.34 8.08 0.67
N PRO A 26 18.45 7.51 1.16
CA PRO A 26 18.51 6.10 1.49
C PRO A 26 17.39 5.82 2.49
N ILE A 27 16.46 4.96 2.10
CA ILE A 27 15.28 4.59 2.89
C ILE A 27 15.78 4.00 4.20
N SER A 28 15.84 4.83 5.26
CA SER A 28 16.18 4.39 6.60
C SER A 28 15.17 3.35 7.05
N SER A 29 15.63 2.15 7.37
CA SER A 29 14.81 1.09 7.96
C SER A 29 14.60 1.29 9.47
N SER A 30 15.17 2.34 10.05
CA SER A 30 15.08 2.64 11.48
C SER A 30 13.94 3.62 11.77
N ILE A 31 13.15 3.31 12.80
CA ILE A 31 12.13 4.22 13.34
C ILE A 31 12.85 5.31 14.14
N SER A 32 12.59 6.59 13.83
CA SER A 32 13.15 7.71 14.57
C SER A 32 12.51 7.82 15.96
N ALA A 33 13.19 8.50 16.89
CA ALA A 33 12.70 8.69 18.26
C ALA A 33 11.40 9.54 18.33
N THR A 34 11.01 10.22 17.25
CA THR A 34 9.86 11.10 17.18
C THR A 34 8.63 10.36 16.70
N LEU A 35 7.89 9.74 17.62
CA LEU A 35 6.63 9.07 17.35
C LEU A 35 5.43 9.95 17.72
N PRO A 36 4.25 9.76 17.11
CA PRO A 36 3.04 10.49 17.48
C PRO A 36 2.67 10.26 18.93
N LEU A 37 2.32 11.34 19.62
CA LEU A 37 1.89 11.31 21.01
C LEU A 37 0.53 10.62 21.16
N GLY A 38 0.32 9.98 22.32
CA GLY A 38 -0.96 9.35 22.67
C GLY A 38 -1.12 7.91 22.23
N PHE A 39 -0.05 7.27 21.76
CA PHE A 39 -0.04 5.88 21.34
C PHE A 39 1.04 5.06 22.03
N ARG A 40 0.75 3.78 22.24
CA ARG A 40 1.68 2.75 22.73
C ARG A 40 1.50 1.49 21.90
N TRP A 41 2.58 0.77 21.65
CA TRP A 41 2.61 -0.42 20.81
C TRP A 41 3.24 -1.58 21.54
N SER A 42 2.84 -2.80 21.15
CA SER A 42 3.49 -4.03 21.62
C SER A 42 3.28 -5.17 20.62
N ALA A 43 4.08 -6.21 20.77
CA ALA A 43 3.89 -7.48 20.08
C ALA A 43 4.32 -8.65 20.96
N VAL A 44 3.60 -9.77 20.83
CA VAL A 44 3.91 -11.03 21.53
C VAL A 44 3.68 -12.24 20.62
N ARG A 45 4.16 -13.39 21.04
CA ARG A 45 3.93 -14.69 20.39
C ARG A 45 2.73 -15.36 21.00
N THR A 46 1.79 -15.79 20.15
CA THR A 46 0.65 -16.65 20.56
C THR A 46 0.81 -18.08 20.06
N GLY A 47 1.70 -18.31 19.08
CA GLY A 47 1.88 -19.61 18.42
C GLY A 47 0.82 -19.88 17.36
N ILE A 48 0.32 -18.83 16.69
CA ILE A 48 -0.48 -18.92 15.46
C ILE A 48 0.44 -19.09 14.26
N LYS A 49 1.49 -18.27 14.16
CA LYS A 49 2.52 -18.45 13.13
C LYS A 49 3.35 -19.70 13.40
N ALA A 50 3.42 -20.60 12.43
CA ALA A 50 4.28 -21.79 12.50
C ALA A 50 5.77 -21.44 12.66
N SER A 51 6.20 -20.27 12.20
CA SER A 51 7.57 -19.78 12.33
C SER A 51 8.00 -19.44 13.77
N GLY A 52 7.06 -19.37 14.73
CA GLY A 52 7.32 -18.95 16.10
C GLY A 52 7.71 -17.47 16.26
N LYS A 53 7.60 -16.66 15.21
CA LYS A 53 7.76 -15.20 15.29
C LYS A 53 6.57 -14.56 16.02
N PRO A 54 6.66 -13.32 16.54
CA PRO A 54 5.52 -12.60 17.07
C PRO A 54 4.35 -12.57 16.06
N ASP A 55 3.13 -12.74 16.55
CA ASP A 55 1.93 -12.93 15.74
C ASP A 55 0.66 -12.27 16.31
N LEU A 56 0.79 -11.63 17.48
CA LEU A 56 -0.19 -10.72 18.04
C LEU A 56 0.45 -9.35 18.22
N ALA A 57 -0.09 -8.33 17.56
CA ALA A 57 0.31 -6.94 17.74
C ALA A 57 -0.85 -6.15 18.37
N LEU A 58 -0.54 -5.30 19.34
CA LEU A 58 -1.47 -4.36 19.95
C LEU A 58 -0.98 -2.92 19.78
N ALA A 59 -1.90 -2.00 19.43
CA ALA A 59 -1.72 -0.59 19.64
C ALA A 59 -2.78 -0.08 20.61
N ALA A 60 -2.40 0.72 21.58
CA ALA A 60 -3.28 1.32 22.58
C ALA A 60 -3.25 2.85 22.43
N CYS A 61 -4.42 3.49 22.54
CA CYS A 61 -4.57 4.92 22.61
C CYS A 61 -4.71 5.35 24.09
N ASP A 62 -4.06 6.45 24.47
CA ASP A 62 -4.17 7.00 25.85
C ASP A 62 -5.56 7.60 26.13
N SER A 63 -6.30 7.93 25.08
CA SER A 63 -7.71 8.29 25.03
C SER A 63 -8.26 7.86 23.68
N PRO A 64 -9.59 7.62 23.52
CA PRO A 64 -10.13 7.23 22.23
C PRO A 64 -9.69 8.16 21.10
N ALA A 65 -9.00 7.61 20.11
CA ALA A 65 -8.53 8.33 18.93
C ALA A 65 -9.62 8.35 17.85
N GLU A 66 -9.64 9.40 17.02
CA GLU A 66 -10.48 9.46 15.84
C GLU A 66 -9.89 8.59 14.73
N ALA A 67 -10.71 7.84 14.00
CA ALA A 67 -10.27 6.92 12.98
C ALA A 67 -10.80 7.28 11.59
N GLY A 68 -9.90 7.38 10.60
CA GLY A 68 -10.22 7.30 9.17
C GLY A 68 -9.86 5.91 8.66
N VAL A 69 -10.76 5.26 7.92
CA VAL A 69 -10.57 3.86 7.50
C VAL A 69 -11.01 3.63 6.07
N LEU A 70 -10.19 2.86 5.34
CA LEU A 70 -10.53 2.29 4.04
C LEU A 70 -10.36 0.77 4.09
N TYR A 71 -11.20 0.05 3.33
CA TYR A 71 -11.24 -1.41 3.33
C TYR A 71 -11.16 -1.99 1.91
N THR A 72 -10.96 -3.30 1.80
CA THR A 72 -11.03 -4.06 0.54
C THR A 72 -12.39 -3.96 -0.15
N SER A 73 -12.39 -4.01 -1.50
CA SER A 73 -13.59 -4.22 -2.32
C SER A 73 -13.90 -5.66 -2.59
N ASN A 74 -13.07 -6.58 -2.14
CA ASN A 74 -13.32 -7.99 -2.33
C ASN A 74 -14.70 -8.35 -1.78
N GLN A 75 -15.50 -9.09 -2.54
CA GLN A 75 -16.81 -9.54 -2.10
C GLN A 75 -16.73 -10.61 -1.01
N VAL A 76 -15.60 -11.32 -0.93
CA VAL A 76 -15.29 -12.24 0.17
C VAL A 76 -14.63 -11.45 1.28
N VAL A 77 -15.45 -10.91 2.18
CA VAL A 77 -15.01 -10.02 3.27
C VAL A 77 -14.66 -10.81 4.51
N ALA A 78 -13.49 -10.59 5.08
CA ALA A 78 -13.05 -11.25 6.31
C ALA A 78 -13.82 -10.76 7.56
N ALA A 79 -13.93 -11.64 8.57
CA ALA A 79 -14.62 -11.34 9.83
C ALA A 79 -14.13 -10.05 10.52
N PRO A 80 -12.81 -9.74 10.62
CA PRO A 80 -12.35 -8.51 11.25
C PRO A 80 -12.85 -7.24 10.54
N ILE A 81 -13.04 -7.24 9.22
CA ILE A 81 -13.62 -6.09 8.51
C ILE A 81 -15.10 -5.93 8.86
N ILE A 82 -15.85 -7.02 8.91
CA ILE A 82 -17.27 -7.00 9.29
C ILE A 82 -17.45 -6.44 10.70
N VAL A 83 -16.66 -6.94 11.66
CA VAL A 83 -16.67 -6.50 13.05
C VAL A 83 -16.18 -5.05 13.16
N GLY A 84 -15.05 -4.71 12.55
CA GLY A 84 -14.48 -3.35 12.59
C GLY A 84 -15.43 -2.28 12.04
N ARG A 85 -16.16 -2.56 10.95
CA ARG A 85 -17.20 -1.66 10.42
C ARG A 85 -18.34 -1.44 11.42
N ARG A 86 -18.79 -2.50 12.13
CA ARG A 86 -19.84 -2.40 13.15
C ARG A 86 -19.35 -1.55 14.34
N HIS A 87 -18.14 -1.79 14.81
CA HIS A 87 -17.53 -1.05 15.91
C HIS A 87 -17.38 0.44 15.60
N LEU A 88 -16.82 0.80 14.43
CA LEU A 88 -16.71 2.20 14.03
C LEU A 88 -18.06 2.90 13.88
N ALA A 89 -19.09 2.19 13.38
CA ALA A 89 -20.44 2.73 13.31
C ALA A 89 -21.05 2.96 14.72
N ALA A 90 -20.79 2.06 15.65
CA ALA A 90 -21.28 2.16 17.04
C ALA A 90 -20.60 3.31 17.82
N THR A 91 -19.30 3.53 17.60
CA THR A 91 -18.49 4.53 18.33
C THR A 91 -18.43 5.90 17.66
N GLY A 92 -19.01 6.05 16.45
CA GLY A 92 -18.86 7.26 15.64
C GLY A 92 -17.40 7.49 15.19
N GLY A 93 -16.67 6.40 14.95
CA GLY A 93 -15.29 6.44 14.48
C GLY A 93 -14.21 6.53 15.56
N LYS A 94 -14.54 6.27 16.83
CA LYS A 94 -13.57 6.30 17.95
C LYS A 94 -12.97 4.94 18.20
N VAL A 95 -11.65 4.90 18.45
CA VAL A 95 -10.85 3.70 18.67
C VAL A 95 -9.93 3.90 19.87
N SER A 96 -10.03 2.99 20.87
CA SER A 96 -9.14 2.95 22.04
C SER A 96 -8.01 1.95 21.90
N GLY A 97 -8.13 0.98 20.97
CA GLY A 97 -7.09 -0.01 20.72
C GLY A 97 -7.24 -0.72 19.40
N VAL A 98 -6.11 -1.19 18.89
CA VAL A 98 -6.02 -2.02 17.67
C VAL A 98 -5.47 -3.38 18.06
N VAL A 99 -6.13 -4.45 17.63
CA VAL A 99 -5.66 -5.83 17.77
C VAL A 99 -5.44 -6.44 16.41
N VAL A 100 -4.22 -6.93 16.17
CA VAL A 100 -3.85 -7.56 14.89
C VAL A 100 -3.30 -8.94 15.16
N ASN A 101 -3.89 -9.98 14.57
CA ASN A 101 -3.26 -11.28 14.51
C ASN A 101 -2.69 -11.56 13.12
N ALA A 102 -1.53 -12.21 13.07
CA ALA A 102 -0.89 -12.65 11.84
C ALA A 102 -0.72 -14.18 11.83
N GLY A 103 -0.80 -14.78 10.63
CA GLY A 103 -0.76 -16.23 10.42
C GLY A 103 -2.14 -16.86 10.18
N ASN A 104 -3.22 -16.13 10.43
CA ASN A 104 -4.60 -16.55 10.15
C ASN A 104 -5.42 -15.33 9.73
N ALA A 105 -6.06 -15.40 8.57
CA ALA A 105 -6.83 -14.29 8.01
C ALA A 105 -8.21 -14.13 8.65
N ASN A 106 -8.71 -15.16 9.34
CA ASN A 106 -10.08 -15.23 9.84
C ASN A 106 -11.12 -14.86 8.76
N CYS A 107 -10.92 -15.41 7.58
CA CYS A 107 -11.76 -15.19 6.41
C CYS A 107 -12.32 -16.52 5.91
N ALA A 108 -13.52 -16.48 5.31
CA ALA A 108 -14.28 -17.66 4.89
C ALA A 108 -14.53 -18.68 6.02
N THR A 109 -14.72 -18.16 7.24
CA THR A 109 -14.93 -18.94 8.48
C THR A 109 -16.36 -18.84 9.03
N GLY A 110 -17.24 -18.11 8.31
CA GLY A 110 -18.65 -17.95 8.67
C GLY A 110 -18.88 -17.26 10.03
N GLU A 111 -20.02 -17.51 10.63
CA GLU A 111 -20.39 -16.93 11.93
C GLU A 111 -19.41 -17.28 13.06
N PRO A 112 -18.84 -18.51 13.14
CA PRO A 112 -17.79 -18.80 14.13
C PRO A 112 -16.57 -17.88 14.02
N GLY A 113 -16.19 -17.44 12.82
CA GLY A 113 -15.11 -16.49 12.63
C GLY A 113 -15.44 -15.08 13.13
N ILE A 114 -16.68 -14.63 12.95
CA ILE A 114 -17.19 -13.36 13.48
C ILE A 114 -17.19 -13.41 15.01
N GLU A 115 -17.68 -14.52 15.60
CA GLU A 115 -17.67 -14.72 17.04
C GLU A 115 -16.26 -14.75 17.63
N ALA A 116 -15.31 -15.42 16.98
CA ALA A 116 -13.90 -15.44 17.39
C ALA A 116 -13.28 -14.05 17.35
N CYS A 117 -13.56 -13.26 16.30
CA CYS A 117 -13.12 -11.88 16.20
C CYS A 117 -13.70 -11.03 17.35
N HIS A 118 -15.00 -11.15 17.62
CA HIS A 118 -15.67 -10.45 18.71
C HIS A 118 -15.05 -10.81 20.07
N LYS A 119 -14.85 -12.11 20.37
CA LYS A 119 -14.18 -12.57 21.61
C LYS A 119 -12.80 -11.95 21.80
N SER A 120 -12.00 -11.82 20.71
CA SER A 120 -10.70 -11.17 20.78
C SER A 120 -10.81 -9.68 21.14
N CYS A 121 -11.81 -8.97 20.59
CA CYS A 121 -12.06 -7.56 20.91
C CYS A 121 -12.50 -7.39 22.38
N VAL A 122 -13.39 -8.23 22.87
CA VAL A 122 -13.83 -8.22 24.27
C VAL A 122 -12.65 -8.43 25.21
N ALA A 123 -11.80 -9.43 24.96
CA ALA A 123 -10.61 -9.69 25.79
C ALA A 123 -9.64 -8.51 25.86
N VAL A 124 -9.45 -7.80 24.72
CA VAL A 124 -8.61 -6.59 24.69
C VAL A 124 -9.29 -5.45 25.44
N ALA A 125 -10.59 -5.23 25.24
CA ALA A 125 -11.35 -4.17 25.88
C ALA A 125 -11.38 -4.33 27.40
N ASP A 126 -11.66 -5.52 27.92
CA ASP A 126 -11.62 -5.85 29.35
C ASP A 126 -10.23 -5.56 29.93
N THR A 127 -9.20 -5.92 29.17
CA THR A 127 -7.81 -5.71 29.57
C THR A 127 -7.44 -4.22 29.57
N PHE A 128 -7.95 -3.44 28.63
CA PHE A 128 -7.68 -1.99 28.52
C PHE A 128 -8.58 -1.12 29.42
N GLY A 129 -9.75 -1.64 29.81
CA GLY A 129 -10.76 -0.93 30.57
C GLY A 129 -11.59 0.03 29.72
N CYS A 130 -11.88 -0.35 28.47
CA CYS A 130 -12.70 0.40 27.52
C CYS A 130 -13.88 -0.47 27.02
N VAL A 131 -14.76 0.09 26.21
CA VAL A 131 -15.84 -0.67 25.58
C VAL A 131 -15.31 -1.48 24.39
N PHE A 132 -15.88 -2.66 24.15
CA PHE A 132 -15.36 -3.56 23.11
C PHE A 132 -15.50 -2.99 21.70
N ASP A 133 -16.51 -2.15 21.45
CA ASP A 133 -16.68 -1.46 20.17
C ASP A 133 -15.57 -0.43 19.88
N GLU A 134 -14.79 -0.01 20.87
CA GLU A 134 -13.61 0.83 20.66
C GLU A 134 -12.35 0.05 20.29
N ILE A 135 -12.43 -1.28 20.15
CA ILE A 135 -11.31 -2.10 19.70
C ILE A 135 -11.44 -2.37 18.21
N PHE A 136 -10.43 -1.97 17.44
CA PHE A 136 -10.36 -2.20 16.01
C PHE A 136 -9.61 -3.51 15.72
N PRO A 137 -10.28 -4.55 15.17
CA PRO A 137 -9.65 -5.82 14.86
C PRO A 137 -9.06 -5.84 13.44
N SER A 138 -7.96 -6.56 13.28
CA SER A 138 -7.40 -6.94 11.99
C SER A 138 -6.80 -8.34 12.03
N SER A 139 -6.80 -9.03 10.92
CA SER A 139 -6.19 -10.36 10.76
C SER A 139 -5.49 -10.47 9.42
N THR A 140 -4.44 -11.28 9.33
CA THR A 140 -3.75 -11.60 8.08
C THR A 140 -3.14 -13.00 8.14
N GLY A 141 -3.09 -13.70 7.01
CA GLY A 141 -2.52 -15.04 6.88
C GLY A 141 -3.44 -15.99 6.15
N ILE A 142 -3.52 -17.24 6.58
CA ILE A 142 -4.22 -18.33 5.90
C ILE A 142 -5.75 -18.11 5.93
N ILE A 143 -6.39 -18.26 4.77
CA ILE A 143 -7.83 -18.19 4.56
C ILE A 143 -8.49 -19.57 4.79
N GLY A 144 -9.72 -19.60 5.29
CA GLY A 144 -10.52 -20.82 5.43
C GLY A 144 -10.20 -21.67 6.67
N VAL A 145 -9.28 -21.22 7.52
CA VAL A 145 -8.90 -21.91 8.75
C VAL A 145 -9.53 -21.18 9.96
N PRO A 146 -10.19 -21.90 10.90
CA PRO A 146 -10.72 -21.29 12.13
C PRO A 146 -9.62 -20.58 12.92
N LEU A 147 -9.92 -19.37 13.40
CA LEU A 147 -9.01 -18.60 14.25
C LEU A 147 -8.89 -19.29 15.62
N PRO A 148 -7.66 -19.66 16.07
CA PRO A 148 -7.46 -20.23 17.41
C PRO A 148 -7.51 -19.12 18.48
N VAL A 149 -8.69 -18.54 18.69
CA VAL A 149 -8.92 -17.32 19.48
C VAL A 149 -8.47 -17.45 20.93
N GLU A 150 -8.52 -18.62 21.53
CA GLU A 150 -8.08 -18.84 22.92
C GLU A 150 -6.59 -18.55 23.11
N LYS A 151 -5.76 -18.79 22.06
CA LYS A 151 -4.35 -18.41 22.08
C LYS A 151 -4.15 -16.89 22.10
N LEU A 152 -5.00 -16.15 21.36
CA LEU A 152 -4.98 -14.69 21.37
C LEU A 152 -5.40 -14.16 22.74
N ILE A 153 -6.53 -14.62 23.27
CA ILE A 153 -7.09 -14.19 24.56
C ILE A 153 -6.05 -14.39 25.68
N ALA A 154 -5.41 -15.56 25.73
CA ALA A 154 -4.42 -15.86 26.75
C ALA A 154 -3.17 -14.94 26.67
N ALA A 155 -2.86 -14.41 25.48
CA ALA A 155 -1.70 -13.57 25.27
C ALA A 155 -1.98 -12.06 25.48
N VAL A 156 -3.24 -11.62 25.48
CA VAL A 156 -3.60 -10.20 25.62
C VAL A 156 -3.03 -9.55 26.88
N PRO A 157 -3.09 -10.13 28.10
CA PRO A 157 -2.48 -9.53 29.28
C PRO A 157 -0.97 -9.35 29.17
N ILE A 158 -0.28 -10.29 28.51
CA ILE A 158 1.16 -10.22 28.28
C ILE A 158 1.48 -9.07 27.29
N ALA A 159 0.69 -8.96 26.22
CA ALA A 159 0.84 -7.89 25.24
C ALA A 159 0.57 -6.51 25.86
N LYS A 160 -0.43 -6.39 26.76
CA LYS A 160 -0.68 -5.14 27.49
C LYS A 160 0.52 -4.75 28.37
N ALA A 161 1.09 -5.69 29.10
CA ALA A 161 2.25 -5.43 29.96
C ALA A 161 3.49 -4.98 29.15
N ALA A 162 3.59 -5.36 27.87
CA ALA A 162 4.67 -5.02 26.98
C ALA A 162 4.44 -3.69 26.20
N LEU A 163 3.32 -3.01 26.39
CA LEU A 163 3.03 -1.73 25.70
C LEU A 163 4.04 -0.64 26.04
N GLY A 164 4.65 -0.05 25.03
CA GLY A 164 5.58 1.06 25.16
C GLY A 164 5.40 2.10 24.05
N SER A 165 5.88 3.32 24.27
CA SER A 165 5.86 4.44 23.32
C SER A 165 7.21 4.66 22.63
N GLN A 166 8.17 3.75 22.83
CA GLN A 166 9.52 3.82 22.27
C GLN A 166 9.54 3.29 20.83
N PRO A 167 10.53 3.68 20.00
CA PRO A 167 10.70 3.16 18.64
C PRO A 167 10.69 1.63 18.57
N GLU A 168 11.31 0.94 19.50
CA GLU A 168 11.40 -0.51 19.55
C GLU A 168 10.02 -1.17 19.73
N SER A 169 9.10 -0.51 20.44
CA SER A 169 7.72 -1.00 20.62
C SER A 169 6.92 -0.86 19.31
N ALA A 170 7.08 0.26 18.60
CA ALA A 170 6.47 0.48 17.29
C ALA A 170 7.06 -0.48 16.24
N GLU A 171 8.36 -0.75 16.28
CA GLU A 171 9.03 -1.74 15.43
C GLU A 171 8.54 -3.16 15.71
N ALA A 172 8.36 -3.52 16.98
CA ALA A 172 7.80 -4.81 17.36
C ALA A 172 6.38 -5.00 16.79
N PHE A 173 5.51 -3.98 16.91
CA PHE A 173 4.18 -3.97 16.31
C PHE A 173 4.25 -4.18 14.79
N ALA A 174 5.07 -3.37 14.09
CA ALA A 174 5.24 -3.43 12.64
C ALA A 174 5.84 -4.77 12.17
N THR A 175 6.70 -5.41 12.98
CA THR A 175 7.26 -6.73 12.68
C THR A 175 6.25 -7.84 12.87
N ALA A 176 5.39 -7.76 13.89
CA ALA A 176 4.44 -8.83 14.20
C ALA A 176 3.34 -8.98 13.16
N ILE A 177 3.00 -7.92 12.42
CA ILE A 177 1.98 -7.97 11.35
C ILE A 177 2.48 -8.59 10.05
N LEU A 178 3.81 -8.77 9.85
CA LEU A 178 4.39 -9.35 8.64
C LEU A 178 4.01 -10.82 8.46
N THR A 179 3.90 -11.27 7.21
CA THR A 179 3.63 -12.67 6.84
C THR A 179 4.76 -13.25 5.99
N THR A 180 4.69 -13.11 4.68
CA THR A 180 5.72 -13.49 3.72
C THR A 180 6.74 -12.37 3.47
N ASP A 181 6.49 -11.20 4.05
CA ASP A 181 7.36 -10.03 3.96
C ASP A 181 8.79 -10.34 4.44
N THR A 182 9.79 -9.82 3.71
CA THR A 182 11.21 -9.97 4.05
C THR A 182 11.80 -8.70 4.65
N LYS A 183 11.15 -7.55 4.45
CA LYS A 183 11.60 -6.23 4.91
C LYS A 183 10.55 -5.58 5.82
N LEU A 184 11.02 -4.84 6.82
CA LEU A 184 10.18 -3.96 7.62
C LEU A 184 9.77 -2.74 6.78
N LYS A 185 8.47 -2.42 6.75
CA LYS A 185 7.91 -1.31 5.98
C LYS A 185 7.35 -0.25 6.92
N VAL A 186 8.13 0.78 7.17
CA VAL A 186 7.78 1.92 8.03
C VAL A 186 8.10 3.24 7.32
N ALA A 187 7.34 4.28 7.63
CA ALA A 187 7.56 5.64 7.15
C ALA A 187 7.14 6.64 8.21
N GLN A 188 7.83 7.76 8.27
CA GLN A 188 7.57 8.84 9.23
C GLN A 188 7.69 10.19 8.57
N GLU A 189 6.85 11.12 9.00
CA GLU A 189 6.87 12.52 8.62
C GLU A 189 6.55 13.39 9.84
N SER A 190 7.01 14.62 9.80
CA SER A 190 6.63 15.63 10.78
C SER A 190 6.57 17.00 10.13
N PHE A 191 5.73 17.87 10.68
CA PHE A 191 5.65 19.27 10.28
C PHE A 191 5.30 20.14 11.48
N THR A 192 5.52 21.45 11.37
CA THR A 192 5.31 22.40 12.46
C THR A 192 4.29 23.46 12.06
N ILE A 193 3.30 23.69 12.90
CA ILE A 193 2.30 24.77 12.79
C ILE A 193 2.31 25.57 14.10
N ASP A 194 2.49 26.86 14.01
CA ASP A 194 2.51 27.79 15.15
C ASP A 194 3.43 27.32 16.29
N GLY A 195 4.62 26.81 15.94
CA GLY A 195 5.60 26.32 16.90
C GLY A 195 5.29 24.95 17.53
N LYS A 196 4.20 24.28 17.14
CA LYS A 196 3.84 22.94 17.59
C LYS A 196 4.15 21.92 16.51
N THR A 197 4.80 20.83 16.86
CA THR A 197 5.11 19.75 15.93
C THR A 197 3.99 18.72 15.90
N VAL A 198 3.59 18.34 14.69
CA VAL A 198 2.70 17.21 14.41
C VAL A 198 3.54 16.08 13.83
N ASN A 199 3.37 14.88 14.36
CA ASN A 199 4.06 13.68 13.93
C ASN A 199 3.10 12.73 13.25
N LEU A 200 3.60 12.02 12.25
CA LEU A 200 2.93 10.95 11.53
C LEU A 200 3.87 9.75 11.43
N PHE A 201 3.42 8.61 11.89
CA PHE A 201 4.10 7.31 11.77
C PHE A 201 3.19 6.35 11.03
N GLY A 202 3.75 5.64 10.06
CA GLY A 202 3.06 4.59 9.32
C GLY A 202 3.86 3.30 9.27
N CYS A 203 3.16 2.18 9.34
CA CYS A 203 3.72 0.86 9.06
C CYS A 203 2.73 0.03 8.23
N CYS A 204 3.24 -0.91 7.44
CA CYS A 204 2.42 -1.80 6.64
C CYS A 204 3.03 -3.18 6.45
N LYS A 205 2.20 -4.11 6.01
CA LYS A 205 2.58 -5.43 5.50
C LYS A 205 1.97 -5.69 4.13
N GLY A 206 2.66 -6.49 3.35
CA GLY A 206 2.23 -6.97 2.05
C GLY A 206 3.43 -7.28 1.17
N ALA A 207 3.47 -8.48 0.57
CA ALA A 207 4.49 -8.95 -0.35
C ALA A 207 3.91 -9.83 -1.46
N GLY A 208 2.74 -10.44 -1.23
CA GLY A 208 1.90 -11.17 -2.20
C GLY A 208 0.44 -10.86 -1.99
N MET A 209 -0.41 -11.26 -2.95
CA MET A 209 -1.84 -10.89 -3.02
C MET A 209 -2.01 -9.37 -3.01
N ILE A 210 -1.27 -8.66 -3.90
CA ILE A 210 -1.23 -7.20 -4.00
C ILE A 210 -1.68 -6.74 -5.39
N GLY A 211 -2.95 -6.31 -5.48
CA GLY A 211 -3.56 -5.74 -6.68
C GLY A 211 -4.70 -4.79 -6.30
N PRO A 212 -4.43 -3.70 -5.54
CA PRO A 212 -5.49 -2.91 -4.96
C PRO A 212 -6.37 -2.20 -5.99
N GLN A 213 -7.67 -2.19 -5.71
CA GLN A 213 -8.64 -1.27 -6.28
C GLN A 213 -9.40 -0.65 -5.11
N LEU A 214 -8.96 0.53 -4.71
CA LEU A 214 -9.54 1.24 -3.57
C LEU A 214 -10.71 2.12 -3.99
N VAL A 215 -11.96 1.73 -3.66
CA VAL A 215 -13.13 2.62 -3.58
C VAL A 215 -14.05 2.12 -2.46
N PRO A 216 -13.91 2.61 -1.36
CA PRO A 216 -12.81 2.65 -0.40
C PRO A 216 -12.23 1.25 -0.15
N HIS A 217 -11.13 0.88 -0.82
CA HIS A 217 -10.63 -0.51 -0.94
C HIS A 217 -9.11 -0.58 -0.78
N ALA A 218 -8.55 -1.65 -0.22
CA ALA A 218 -7.12 -1.85 0.00
C ALA A 218 -6.69 -3.32 -0.16
N THR A 219 -5.37 -3.61 -0.50
CA THR A 219 -4.80 -4.96 -0.59
C THR A 219 -3.59 -5.13 0.34
N MET A 220 -3.68 -4.66 1.58
CA MET A 220 -2.62 -4.74 2.58
C MET A 220 -3.16 -4.37 3.96
N LEU A 221 -2.40 -4.58 5.00
CA LEU A 221 -2.66 -3.94 6.27
C LEU A 221 -1.73 -2.75 6.42
N VAL A 222 -2.31 -1.56 6.52
CA VAL A 222 -1.60 -0.29 6.74
C VAL A 222 -2.15 0.37 7.99
N TYR A 223 -1.26 0.74 8.89
CA TYR A 223 -1.57 1.47 10.12
C TYR A 223 -0.82 2.78 10.13
N LEU A 224 -1.57 3.87 10.22
CA LEU A 224 -1.08 5.23 10.27
C LEU A 224 -1.51 5.85 11.59
N PHE A 225 -0.59 6.46 12.30
CA PHE A 225 -0.81 7.10 13.60
C PHE A 225 -0.35 8.54 13.54
N THR A 226 -1.17 9.48 14.02
CA THR A 226 -0.81 10.90 14.10
C THR A 226 -1.30 11.52 15.39
N ASP A 227 -0.60 12.51 15.89
CA ASP A 227 -1.03 13.32 17.02
C ASP A 227 -1.79 14.59 16.60
N LEU A 228 -2.12 14.76 15.31
CA LEU A 228 -3.03 15.79 14.82
C LEU A 228 -4.44 15.60 15.41
N GLY A 229 -5.15 16.69 15.66
CA GLY A 229 -6.57 16.68 16.02
C GLY A 229 -7.45 16.82 14.77
N ALA A 230 -8.22 15.78 14.44
CA ALA A 230 -9.16 15.79 13.32
C ALA A 230 -10.34 14.87 13.61
N CYS A 231 -11.51 15.09 13.01
CA CYS A 231 -12.65 14.17 13.08
C CYS A 231 -12.51 13.03 12.06
N SER A 232 -13.18 11.93 12.33
CA SER A 232 -13.14 10.70 11.51
C SER A 232 -13.51 10.93 10.05
N GLU A 233 -14.48 11.81 9.77
CA GLU A 233 -14.90 12.14 8.41
C GLU A 233 -13.76 12.82 7.62
N HIS A 234 -13.10 13.81 8.21
CA HIS A 234 -11.97 14.51 7.59
C HIS A 234 -10.78 13.56 7.40
N LEU A 235 -10.48 12.71 8.40
CA LEU A 235 -9.41 11.71 8.29
C LEU A 235 -9.68 10.73 7.14
N THR A 236 -10.92 10.24 7.00
CA THR A 236 -11.31 9.34 5.91
C THR A 236 -11.18 10.01 4.55
N ALA A 237 -11.58 11.28 4.42
CA ALA A 237 -11.46 12.03 3.17
C ALA A 237 -10.00 12.25 2.76
N MET A 238 -9.14 12.72 3.69
CA MET A 238 -7.71 12.91 3.43
C MET A 238 -7.01 11.57 3.12
N LEU A 239 -7.36 10.50 3.83
CA LEU A 239 -6.83 9.16 3.58
C LEU A 239 -7.22 8.65 2.19
N ALA A 240 -8.48 8.82 1.78
CA ALA A 240 -8.96 8.43 0.45
C ALA A 240 -8.25 9.20 -0.67
N ALA A 241 -7.96 10.47 -0.47
CA ALA A 241 -7.18 11.26 -1.42
C ALA A 241 -5.74 10.75 -1.56
N ALA A 242 -5.05 10.49 -0.43
CA ALA A 242 -3.68 10.01 -0.42
C ALA A 242 -3.54 8.59 -1.01
N THR A 243 -4.47 7.69 -0.70
CA THR A 243 -4.43 6.29 -1.19
C THR A 243 -4.67 6.18 -2.68
N LYS A 244 -5.49 7.06 -3.25
CA LYS A 244 -5.82 7.09 -4.68
C LYS A 244 -4.60 7.24 -5.61
N THR A 245 -3.55 7.89 -5.15
CA THR A 245 -2.32 8.13 -5.91
C THR A 245 -1.12 7.33 -5.42
N SER A 246 -1.27 6.58 -4.33
CA SER A 246 -0.24 5.72 -3.74
C SER A 246 -0.62 4.24 -3.82
N PHE A 247 -1.36 3.72 -2.86
CA PHE A 247 -1.71 2.30 -2.78
C PHE A 247 -2.59 1.81 -3.94
N ASP A 248 -3.49 2.65 -4.51
CA ASP A 248 -4.28 2.28 -5.70
C ASP A 248 -3.46 2.20 -6.99
N CYS A 249 -2.22 2.66 -6.92
CA CYS A 249 -1.31 2.75 -8.05
C CYS A 249 -0.15 1.74 -7.93
N ILE A 250 -0.35 0.63 -7.23
CA ILE A 250 0.63 -0.46 -7.13
C ILE A 250 0.03 -1.82 -7.47
N SER A 251 0.87 -2.78 -7.86
CA SER A 251 0.51 -4.21 -7.94
C SER A 251 1.76 -5.07 -7.91
N ILE A 252 1.66 -6.25 -7.26
CA ILE A 252 2.65 -7.33 -7.33
C ILE A 252 2.15 -8.42 -8.28
N ASP A 253 0.97 -8.98 -8.03
CA ASP A 253 0.40 -10.14 -8.75
C ASP A 253 -1.00 -9.88 -9.34
N GLY A 254 -1.62 -8.75 -8.99
CA GLY A 254 -2.96 -8.39 -9.46
C GLY A 254 -4.09 -8.95 -8.61
N ASP A 255 -3.79 -9.76 -7.59
CA ASP A 255 -4.79 -10.36 -6.73
C ASP A 255 -5.17 -9.43 -5.57
N MET A 256 -6.45 -9.45 -5.19
CA MET A 256 -7.01 -8.60 -4.14
C MET A 256 -7.31 -9.44 -2.89
N SER A 257 -6.76 -9.03 -1.75
CA SER A 257 -6.98 -9.72 -0.48
C SER A 257 -8.41 -9.50 0.08
N THR A 258 -8.79 -10.38 0.98
CA THR A 258 -10.08 -10.37 1.70
C THR A 258 -10.06 -9.53 2.97
N ASN A 259 -8.84 -9.09 3.41
CA ASN A 259 -8.61 -8.49 4.73
C ASN A 259 -8.11 -7.06 4.70
N ASP A 260 -7.91 -6.50 3.51
CA ASP A 260 -7.18 -5.25 3.37
C ASP A 260 -7.82 -4.10 4.09
N THR A 261 -6.97 -3.37 4.78
CA THR A 261 -7.37 -2.25 5.62
C THR A 261 -6.27 -1.20 5.64
N VAL A 262 -6.65 0.06 5.41
CA VAL A 262 -5.83 1.22 5.71
C VAL A 262 -6.50 1.98 6.84
N LEU A 263 -5.87 2.00 8.00
CA LEU A 263 -6.36 2.67 9.22
C LEU A 263 -5.47 3.85 9.57
N LEU A 264 -6.08 5.04 9.68
CA LEU A 264 -5.43 6.25 10.17
C LEU A 264 -6.06 6.64 11.51
N LEU A 265 -5.26 6.68 12.57
CA LEU A 265 -5.67 7.09 13.91
C LEU A 265 -5.08 8.45 14.28
N ALA A 266 -5.91 9.35 14.80
CA ALA A 266 -5.54 10.69 15.23
C ALA A 266 -5.84 10.90 16.73
N SER A 267 -4.80 11.09 17.55
CA SER A 267 -4.95 11.25 19.01
C SER A 267 -5.27 12.68 19.44
N GLY A 268 -4.99 13.70 18.62
CA GLY A 268 -5.13 15.12 18.95
C GLY A 268 -4.10 15.66 19.96
N LYS A 269 -3.11 14.87 20.35
CA LYS A 269 -2.18 15.20 21.44
C LYS A 269 -1.13 16.26 21.09
N SER A 270 -0.90 16.58 19.81
CA SER A 270 -0.05 17.72 19.41
C SER A 270 -0.66 19.10 19.79
N GLY A 271 -1.98 19.12 20.01
CA GLY A 271 -2.72 20.37 20.23
C GLY A 271 -2.84 21.22 18.95
N VAL A 272 -2.62 20.63 17.77
CA VAL A 272 -2.87 21.21 16.44
C VAL A 272 -4.12 20.56 15.86
N ALA A 273 -5.12 21.37 15.47
CA ALA A 273 -6.31 20.89 14.78
C ALA A 273 -6.10 20.92 13.26
N ALA A 274 -6.76 20.01 12.53
CA ALA A 274 -6.79 19.98 11.07
C ALA A 274 -7.64 21.13 10.50
N GLN A 275 -7.09 22.34 10.56
CA GLN A 275 -7.71 23.59 10.11
C GLN A 275 -6.66 24.51 9.48
N GLY A 276 -7.09 25.40 8.57
CA GLY A 276 -6.18 26.37 7.94
C GLY A 276 -4.96 25.71 7.29
N ASP A 277 -3.76 26.22 7.58
CA ASP A 277 -2.50 25.75 7.01
C ASP A 277 -2.11 24.33 7.48
N ALA A 278 -2.70 23.83 8.57
CA ALA A 278 -2.44 22.47 9.03
C ALA A 278 -3.01 21.41 8.07
N VAL A 279 -4.09 21.71 7.34
CA VAL A 279 -4.70 20.74 6.39
C VAL A 279 -3.74 20.42 5.24
N PRO A 280 -3.29 21.37 4.40
CA PRO A 280 -2.39 21.06 3.30
C PRO A 280 -1.04 20.52 3.77
N ALA A 281 -0.54 20.94 4.95
CA ALA A 281 0.69 20.40 5.52
C ALA A 281 0.55 18.91 5.89
N PHE A 282 -0.57 18.54 6.52
CA PHE A 282 -0.86 17.15 6.87
C PHE A 282 -1.12 16.30 5.63
N GLU A 283 -1.92 16.79 4.66
CA GLU A 283 -2.17 16.08 3.41
C GLU A 283 -0.87 15.77 2.66
N ALA A 284 0.05 16.73 2.60
CA ALA A 284 1.36 16.52 1.99
C ALA A 284 2.21 15.49 2.75
N ALA A 285 2.22 15.52 4.09
CA ALA A 285 2.92 14.54 4.92
C ALA A 285 2.30 13.14 4.77
N LEU A 286 0.97 13.05 4.82
CA LEU A 286 0.23 11.80 4.62
C LEU A 286 0.50 11.19 3.25
N GLN A 287 0.52 12.01 2.20
CA GLN A 287 0.84 11.56 0.85
C GLN A 287 2.25 10.95 0.79
N ARG A 288 3.27 11.64 1.35
CA ARG A 288 4.66 11.12 1.36
C ARG A 288 4.78 9.80 2.12
N VAL A 289 4.11 9.67 3.28
CA VAL A 289 4.09 8.41 4.04
C VAL A 289 3.42 7.30 3.23
N CYS A 290 2.26 7.57 2.62
CA CYS A 290 1.55 6.60 1.79
C CYS A 290 2.36 6.19 0.56
N ASP A 291 3.01 7.13 -0.13
CA ASP A 291 3.87 6.86 -1.30
C ASP A 291 5.07 5.98 -0.91
N SER A 292 5.72 6.30 0.21
CA SER A 292 6.86 5.53 0.73
C SER A 292 6.46 4.10 1.08
N LEU A 293 5.34 3.92 1.78
CA LEU A 293 4.85 2.60 2.17
C LEU A 293 4.39 1.78 0.96
N ALA A 294 3.67 2.38 0.02
CA ALA A 294 3.23 1.75 -1.22
C ALA A 294 4.43 1.25 -2.06
N TYR A 295 5.46 2.10 -2.20
CA TYR A 295 6.69 1.70 -2.87
C TYR A 295 7.38 0.52 -2.16
N LYS A 296 7.51 0.56 -0.82
CA LYS A 296 8.14 -0.51 -0.02
C LYS A 296 7.41 -1.84 -0.12
N ILE A 297 6.08 -1.84 -0.33
CA ILE A 297 5.32 -3.05 -0.60
C ILE A 297 5.79 -3.70 -1.90
N VAL A 298 5.92 -2.94 -2.97
CA VAL A 298 6.36 -3.46 -4.28
C VAL A 298 7.84 -3.88 -4.24
N ASP A 299 8.70 -3.08 -3.58
CA ASP A 299 10.13 -3.40 -3.45
C ASP A 299 10.41 -4.66 -2.61
N ASP A 300 9.46 -5.08 -1.78
CA ASP A 300 9.52 -6.33 -1.01
C ASP A 300 8.57 -7.41 -1.56
N GLY A 301 8.14 -7.30 -2.81
CA GLY A 301 7.29 -8.31 -3.44
C GLY A 301 7.95 -9.69 -3.45
N GLU A 302 7.14 -10.75 -3.34
CA GLU A 302 7.62 -12.13 -3.33
C GLU A 302 8.44 -12.45 -4.59
N GLY A 303 9.72 -12.77 -4.40
CA GLY A 303 10.65 -13.10 -5.48
C GLY A 303 11.01 -11.94 -6.41
N VAL A 304 10.73 -10.69 -6.04
CA VAL A 304 10.98 -9.51 -6.88
C VAL A 304 12.47 -9.27 -7.13
N THR A 305 12.84 -9.06 -8.41
CA THR A 305 14.20 -8.65 -8.80
C THR A 305 14.23 -7.25 -9.40
N HIS A 306 13.12 -6.77 -9.97
CA HIS A 306 13.01 -5.45 -10.57
C HIS A 306 11.72 -4.75 -10.17
N VAL A 307 11.83 -3.49 -9.77
CA VAL A 307 10.70 -2.56 -9.57
C VAL A 307 10.52 -1.73 -10.84
N VAL A 308 9.32 -1.75 -11.38
CA VAL A 308 8.98 -1.10 -12.64
C VAL A 308 7.97 0.01 -12.39
N THR A 309 8.33 1.24 -12.73
CA THR A 309 7.40 2.36 -12.76
C THR A 309 6.83 2.52 -14.18
N LEU A 310 5.51 2.39 -14.32
CA LEU A 310 4.78 2.69 -15.54
C LEU A 310 4.31 4.14 -15.51
N GLU A 311 4.68 4.93 -16.51
CA GLU A 311 4.20 6.29 -16.73
C GLU A 311 3.36 6.33 -17.99
N ILE A 312 2.05 6.35 -17.85
CA ILE A 312 1.13 6.48 -18.97
C ILE A 312 0.75 7.95 -19.13
N SER A 313 0.81 8.44 -20.36
CA SER A 313 0.43 9.81 -20.71
C SER A 313 -0.29 9.86 -22.05
N GLY A 314 -0.98 10.96 -22.32
CA GLY A 314 -1.66 11.15 -23.61
C GLY A 314 -2.89 10.26 -23.79
N ALA A 315 -3.43 9.63 -22.77
CA ALA A 315 -4.73 8.95 -22.81
C ALA A 315 -5.87 9.98 -22.81
N GLU A 316 -7.08 9.59 -23.20
CA GLU A 316 -8.22 10.49 -23.27
C GLU A 316 -8.62 11.01 -21.88
N SER A 317 -8.62 10.14 -20.88
CA SER A 317 -8.90 10.46 -19.48
C SER A 317 -7.87 9.84 -18.53
N GLN A 318 -7.85 10.31 -17.27
CA GLN A 318 -7.07 9.70 -16.20
C GLN A 318 -7.50 8.24 -15.96
N GLY A 319 -8.80 7.94 -16.06
CA GLY A 319 -9.32 6.58 -15.92
C GLY A 319 -8.77 5.64 -17.00
N ASP A 320 -8.70 6.12 -18.25
CA ASP A 320 -8.13 5.35 -19.36
C ASP A 320 -6.63 5.10 -19.17
N ALA A 321 -5.89 6.13 -18.74
CA ALA A 321 -4.48 5.99 -18.43
C ALA A 321 -4.25 4.93 -17.33
N MET A 322 -5.07 4.93 -16.28
CA MET A 322 -5.02 3.97 -15.19
C MET A 322 -5.38 2.55 -15.64
N ALA A 323 -6.41 2.40 -16.50
CA ALA A 323 -6.81 1.11 -17.06
C ALA A 323 -5.68 0.48 -17.88
N ILE A 324 -5.00 1.28 -18.70
CA ILE A 324 -3.84 0.85 -19.48
C ILE A 324 -2.69 0.43 -18.54
N ALA A 325 -2.34 1.30 -17.58
CA ALA A 325 -1.27 1.03 -16.63
C ALA A 325 -1.50 -0.28 -15.86
N ARG A 326 -2.69 -0.46 -15.30
CA ARG A 326 -3.07 -1.66 -14.54
C ARG A 326 -3.02 -2.92 -15.40
N THR A 327 -3.50 -2.84 -16.64
CA THR A 327 -3.51 -3.98 -17.57
C THR A 327 -2.09 -4.43 -17.95
N ILE A 328 -1.17 -3.47 -18.10
CA ILE A 328 0.25 -3.78 -18.33
C ILE A 328 0.89 -4.35 -17.07
N ALA A 329 0.67 -3.70 -15.92
CA ALA A 329 1.25 -4.07 -14.61
C ALA A 329 0.89 -5.51 -14.17
N THR A 330 -0.29 -5.99 -14.56
CA THR A 330 -0.80 -7.34 -14.23
C THR A 330 -0.63 -8.36 -15.36
N SER A 331 0.09 -8.01 -16.44
CA SER A 331 0.35 -8.92 -17.55
C SER A 331 1.51 -9.86 -17.25
N PRO A 332 1.28 -11.19 -17.11
CA PRO A 332 2.37 -12.14 -16.87
C PRO A 332 3.46 -12.09 -17.94
N LEU A 333 3.08 -11.87 -19.23
CA LEU A 333 4.04 -11.76 -20.32
C LEU A 333 4.93 -10.51 -20.21
N CYS A 334 4.39 -9.38 -19.76
CA CYS A 334 5.20 -8.19 -19.50
C CYS A 334 6.14 -8.45 -18.31
N LYS A 335 5.59 -8.94 -17.20
CA LYS A 335 6.33 -9.15 -15.95
C LYS A 335 7.47 -10.17 -16.11
N THR A 336 7.28 -11.24 -16.91
CA THR A 336 8.35 -12.21 -17.20
C THR A 336 9.42 -11.64 -18.14
N ALA A 337 9.09 -10.73 -19.07
CA ALA A 337 10.08 -10.02 -19.86
C ALA A 337 10.93 -9.11 -18.97
N TRP A 338 10.33 -8.46 -17.98
CA TRP A 338 11.06 -7.60 -17.04
C TRP A 338 12.05 -8.39 -16.19
N SER A 339 11.71 -9.61 -15.76
CA SER A 339 12.61 -10.44 -14.95
C SER A 339 13.87 -10.90 -15.70
N SER A 340 13.85 -10.89 -17.02
CA SER A 340 15.00 -11.18 -17.88
C SER A 340 15.62 -9.94 -18.53
N ALA A 341 15.17 -8.76 -18.13
CA ALA A 341 15.57 -7.49 -18.74
C ALA A 341 15.37 -7.46 -20.28
N ASP A 342 14.36 -8.20 -20.80
CA ASP A 342 14.00 -8.25 -22.23
C ASP A 342 13.23 -6.96 -22.60
N PRO A 343 13.74 -6.08 -23.50
CA PRO A 343 13.06 -4.86 -23.91
C PRO A 343 11.89 -5.14 -24.87
N ASN A 344 10.98 -5.99 -24.45
CA ASN A 344 9.87 -6.50 -25.24
C ASN A 344 8.70 -5.51 -25.34
N TRP A 345 8.89 -4.44 -26.09
CA TRP A 345 7.85 -3.44 -26.32
C TRP A 345 6.59 -4.02 -26.98
N GLY A 346 6.71 -5.11 -27.72
CA GLY A 346 5.57 -5.81 -28.33
C GLY A 346 4.58 -6.34 -27.30
N ARG A 347 5.06 -6.89 -26.16
CA ARG A 347 4.23 -7.33 -25.05
C ARG A 347 3.55 -6.14 -24.35
N LEU A 348 4.25 -5.00 -24.21
CA LEU A 348 3.67 -3.77 -23.63
C LEU A 348 2.50 -3.27 -24.49
N LEU A 349 2.71 -3.19 -25.81
CA LEU A 349 1.68 -2.74 -26.75
C LEU A 349 0.48 -3.70 -26.79
N ALA A 350 0.74 -5.00 -26.81
CA ALA A 350 -0.31 -6.02 -26.78
C ALA A 350 -1.13 -5.95 -25.46
N ALA A 351 -0.47 -5.74 -24.32
CA ALA A 351 -1.15 -5.55 -23.05
C ALA A 351 -1.99 -4.27 -23.04
N ALA A 352 -1.45 -3.13 -23.52
CA ALA A 352 -2.20 -1.89 -23.67
C ALA A 352 -3.46 -2.08 -24.55
N GLY A 353 -3.33 -2.83 -25.66
CA GLY A 353 -4.42 -3.08 -26.59
C GLY A 353 -5.61 -3.87 -26.02
N ARG A 354 -5.43 -4.60 -24.90
CA ARG A 354 -6.52 -5.31 -24.22
C ARG A 354 -7.10 -4.57 -23.01
N ALA A 355 -6.68 -3.30 -22.77
CA ALA A 355 -7.14 -2.53 -21.62
C ALA A 355 -8.60 -2.04 -21.72
N GLY A 356 -9.30 -2.32 -22.82
CA GLY A 356 -10.65 -1.82 -23.08
C GLY A 356 -10.71 -0.33 -23.43
N VAL A 357 -9.54 0.28 -23.65
CA VAL A 357 -9.40 1.70 -24.03
C VAL A 357 -8.99 1.78 -25.49
N ALA A 358 -9.73 2.57 -26.26
CA ALA A 358 -9.41 2.79 -27.67
C ALA A 358 -8.16 3.69 -27.81
N PHE A 359 -7.20 3.31 -28.65
CA PHE A 359 -6.07 4.13 -29.04
C PHE A 359 -5.58 3.74 -30.45
N ASP A 360 -4.79 4.61 -31.06
CA ASP A 360 -4.15 4.36 -32.35
C ASP A 360 -2.67 4.04 -32.14
N PRO A 361 -2.21 2.80 -32.39
CA PRO A 361 -0.79 2.45 -32.24
C PRO A 361 0.15 3.33 -33.09
N ALA A 362 -0.35 3.90 -34.20
CA ALA A 362 0.45 4.81 -35.01
C ALA A 362 0.75 6.16 -34.34
N GLN A 363 0.08 6.48 -33.23
CA GLN A 363 0.36 7.68 -32.43
C GLN A 363 1.07 7.37 -31.10
N ALA A 364 1.23 6.08 -30.78
CA ALA A 364 1.82 5.67 -29.53
C ALA A 364 3.36 5.73 -29.58
N LEU A 365 3.96 6.09 -28.41
CA LEU A 365 5.39 6.09 -28.18
C LEU A 365 5.69 5.28 -26.92
N ILE A 366 6.74 4.44 -26.95
CA ILE A 366 7.20 3.68 -25.78
C ILE A 366 8.68 3.94 -25.57
N HIS A 367 9.04 4.31 -24.34
CA HIS A 367 10.42 4.45 -23.88
C HIS A 367 10.66 3.55 -22.68
N ILE A 368 11.79 2.88 -22.62
CA ILE A 368 12.24 2.06 -21.49
C ILE A 368 13.57 2.61 -20.99
N GLY A 369 13.64 2.95 -19.70
CA GLY A 369 14.85 3.58 -19.15
C GLY A 369 15.25 4.89 -19.86
N GLY A 370 14.27 5.62 -20.40
CA GLY A 370 14.48 6.83 -21.19
C GLY A 370 14.86 6.61 -22.65
N LEU A 371 15.06 5.36 -23.08
CA LEU A 371 15.45 5.01 -24.46
C LEU A 371 14.21 4.67 -25.30
N PRO A 372 14.10 5.19 -26.55
CA PRO A 372 12.97 4.90 -27.42
C PRO A 372 13.02 3.45 -27.92
N VAL A 373 11.90 2.72 -27.81
CA VAL A 373 11.79 1.34 -28.26
C VAL A 373 10.71 1.15 -29.32
N PHE A 374 9.66 1.99 -29.28
CA PHE A 374 8.55 1.96 -30.24
C PHE A 374 8.04 3.36 -30.50
N GLU A 375 7.86 3.74 -31.76
CA GLU A 375 7.41 5.04 -32.19
C GLU A 375 6.53 4.92 -33.45
N TYR A 376 5.40 5.60 -33.47
CA TYR A 376 4.53 5.78 -34.64
C TYR A 376 4.16 4.46 -35.37
N GLY A 377 3.84 3.42 -34.61
CA GLY A 377 3.37 2.15 -35.15
C GLY A 377 4.46 1.15 -35.49
N VAL A 378 5.74 1.50 -35.31
CA VAL A 378 6.89 0.65 -35.68
C VAL A 378 7.97 0.67 -34.58
N ARG A 379 8.93 -0.25 -34.69
CA ARG A 379 10.14 -0.20 -33.88
C ARG A 379 10.83 1.15 -34.07
N ALA A 380 11.25 1.80 -32.98
CA ALA A 380 11.93 3.08 -33.06
C ALA A 380 13.23 2.98 -33.88
N GLU A 381 13.48 3.98 -34.72
CA GLU A 381 14.70 4.00 -35.55
C GLU A 381 15.99 3.99 -34.73
N ARG A 382 15.95 4.65 -33.55
CA ARG A 382 17.07 4.75 -32.61
C ARG A 382 17.05 3.68 -31.52
N PHE A 383 16.31 2.60 -31.70
CA PHE A 383 16.28 1.52 -30.71
C PHE A 383 17.64 0.84 -30.60
N ASP A 384 18.25 0.99 -29.42
CA ASP A 384 19.46 0.29 -29.02
C ASP A 384 19.10 -0.79 -28.00
N GLU A 385 19.08 -2.04 -28.45
CA GLU A 385 18.68 -3.19 -27.64
C GLU A 385 19.64 -3.42 -26.46
N ALA A 386 20.95 -3.27 -26.68
CA ALA A 386 21.96 -3.50 -25.65
C ALA A 386 21.89 -2.42 -24.57
N ALA A 387 21.75 -1.15 -24.96
CA ALA A 387 21.58 -0.06 -24.01
C ALA A 387 20.27 -0.18 -23.22
N THR A 388 19.18 -0.58 -23.87
CA THR A 388 17.88 -0.77 -23.22
C THR A 388 17.92 -1.94 -22.24
N HIS A 389 18.53 -3.07 -22.62
CA HIS A 389 18.77 -4.20 -21.74
C HIS A 389 19.58 -3.80 -20.50
N ALA A 390 20.65 -3.01 -20.69
CA ALA A 390 21.45 -2.50 -19.58
C ALA A 390 20.65 -1.59 -18.62
N ALA A 391 19.77 -0.74 -19.15
CA ALA A 391 18.86 0.08 -18.35
C ALA A 391 17.86 -0.77 -17.57
N MET A 392 17.30 -1.81 -18.18
CA MET A 392 16.36 -2.74 -17.54
C MET A 392 17.02 -3.67 -16.52
N SER A 393 18.34 -3.89 -16.59
CA SER A 393 19.10 -4.69 -15.62
C SER A 393 19.33 -3.95 -14.29
N GLN A 394 18.93 -2.68 -14.18
CA GLN A 394 18.92 -1.97 -12.90
C GLN A 394 17.78 -2.46 -12.01
N ARG A 395 17.94 -2.39 -10.67
CA ARG A 395 16.88 -2.74 -9.72
C ARG A 395 15.57 -2.01 -10.00
N GLU A 396 15.67 -0.76 -10.44
CA GLU A 396 14.55 0.13 -10.72
C GLU A 396 14.68 0.78 -12.08
N TYR A 397 13.59 0.81 -12.83
CA TYR A 397 13.54 1.54 -14.09
C TYR A 397 12.10 1.97 -14.42
N THR A 398 12.00 2.94 -15.34
CA THR A 398 10.72 3.49 -15.78
C THR A 398 10.42 3.05 -17.21
N ILE A 399 9.17 2.70 -17.45
CA ILE A 399 8.58 2.51 -18.78
C ILE A 399 7.58 3.63 -19.01
N ALA A 400 7.87 4.53 -19.94
CA ALA A 400 6.99 5.64 -20.31
C ALA A 400 6.25 5.30 -21.60
N ILE A 401 4.91 5.41 -21.58
CA ILE A 401 4.03 5.15 -22.73
C ILE A 401 3.17 6.38 -22.97
N HIS A 402 3.28 6.95 -24.19
CA HIS A 402 2.43 8.04 -24.64
C HIS A 402 1.40 7.54 -25.63
N MET A 403 0.11 7.85 -25.41
CA MET A 403 -1.01 7.31 -26.21
C MET A 403 -1.49 8.25 -27.33
N GLY A 404 -1.06 9.51 -27.34
CA GLY A 404 -1.35 10.48 -28.42
C GLY A 404 -2.82 10.95 -28.54
N ARG A 405 -3.64 10.81 -27.48
CA ARG A 405 -5.10 11.09 -27.58
C ARG A 405 -5.62 12.25 -26.73
N GLY A 406 -5.00 12.55 -25.60
CA GLY A 406 -5.56 13.54 -24.68
C GLY A 406 -4.66 13.90 -23.50
N PRO A 407 -5.21 14.50 -22.44
CA PRO A 407 -4.44 14.96 -21.28
C PRO A 407 -4.28 13.90 -20.18
N GLY A 408 -4.92 12.74 -20.30
CA GLY A 408 -4.95 11.70 -19.27
C GLY A 408 -3.56 11.18 -18.95
N ARG A 409 -3.29 11.01 -17.65
CA ARG A 409 -2.00 10.54 -17.12
C ARG A 409 -2.23 9.60 -15.96
N ALA A 410 -1.34 8.61 -15.82
CA ALA A 410 -1.26 7.74 -14.66
C ALA A 410 0.19 7.34 -14.39
N ARG A 411 0.53 7.21 -13.11
CA ARG A 411 1.75 6.56 -12.65
C ARG A 411 1.35 5.28 -11.92
N PHE A 412 2.03 4.18 -12.17
CA PHE A 412 1.74 2.89 -11.54
C PHE A 412 3.05 2.17 -11.24
N VAL A 413 3.22 1.65 -10.02
CA VAL A 413 4.43 0.93 -9.62
C VAL A 413 4.11 -0.55 -9.51
N THR A 414 4.94 -1.37 -10.13
CA THR A 414 4.81 -2.83 -10.14
C THR A 414 6.18 -3.48 -10.13
N CYS A 415 6.22 -4.79 -10.21
CA CYS A 415 7.46 -5.55 -10.24
C CYS A 415 7.44 -6.60 -11.36
N ASP A 416 8.56 -7.25 -11.57
CA ASP A 416 8.69 -8.43 -12.43
C ASP A 416 7.97 -9.65 -11.84
N LEU A 417 7.99 -10.76 -12.59
CA LEU A 417 7.50 -12.08 -12.17
C LEU A 417 8.60 -13.10 -12.42
N THR A 418 9.14 -13.64 -11.34
CA THR A 418 10.26 -14.58 -11.36
C THR A 418 9.83 -16.02 -11.05
N HIS A 419 10.72 -16.98 -11.24
CA HIS A 419 10.51 -18.35 -10.79
C HIS A 419 10.34 -18.45 -9.26
N GLU A 420 10.99 -17.55 -8.52
CA GLU A 420 10.91 -17.52 -7.04
C GLU A 420 9.49 -17.21 -6.56
N TYR A 421 8.76 -16.30 -7.24
CA TYR A 421 7.34 -16.05 -6.94
C TYR A 421 6.52 -17.35 -7.03
N VAL A 422 6.75 -18.16 -8.08
CA VAL A 422 6.03 -19.42 -8.26
C VAL A 422 6.42 -20.42 -7.16
N SER A 423 7.71 -20.54 -6.85
CA SER A 423 8.20 -21.44 -5.79
C SER A 423 7.59 -21.10 -4.42
N ILE A 424 7.62 -19.80 -4.03
CA ILE A 424 7.05 -19.33 -2.76
C ILE A 424 5.56 -19.69 -2.67
N ASN A 425 4.79 -19.39 -3.73
CA ASN A 425 3.33 -19.57 -3.70
C ASN A 425 2.87 -21.02 -3.96
N ALA A 426 3.70 -21.85 -4.58
CA ALA A 426 3.42 -23.28 -4.73
C ALA A 426 3.63 -24.06 -3.42
N ASP A 427 4.58 -23.60 -2.58
CA ASP A 427 4.93 -24.26 -1.32
C ASP A 427 4.20 -23.66 -0.11
N TYR A 428 3.62 -22.45 -0.26
CA TYR A 428 2.89 -21.75 0.81
C TYR A 428 1.38 -21.92 0.61
N SER A 429 0.71 -22.52 1.61
CA SER A 429 -0.76 -22.55 1.65
C SER A 429 -1.30 -21.25 2.25
N THR A 430 -2.05 -20.53 1.46
CA THR A 430 -2.76 -19.31 1.88
C THR A 430 -4.21 -19.61 2.21
#